data_143e8f71555a0869a3d717e1e904e5f5
#
_entry.id   143e8f71555a0869a3d717e1e904e5f5
#
_cell.length_a   1.000
_cell.length_b   1.000
_cell.length_c   1.000
_cell.angle_alpha   90.00
_cell.angle_beta   90.00
_cell.angle_gamma   90.00
#
_symmetry.space_group_name_H-M   'P 1'
#
loop_
_entity.id
_entity.type
_entity.pdbx_description
1 polymer ?
#
loop_
_entity_poly.entity_id
_entity_poly.type
_entity_poly.pdbx_seq_one_letter_code
_entity_poly.pdbx_strand_id
1 'polypeptide(L)'
;MAIEDNASLALIPSGYKSGLLYSVIPDNGNGDFTHTRGSTATRVNAGGLIETMASGVPRLDYPLVDGVVQSCPALLLEPQRLNIATYSEDFYLWSSGSTYITRDQATAPDGNLTADLFAKTSSFQNISKTLTVTSGSDYSFNVFVKANTISGITLRLASGSYDVRKYLNLEDLSVSNAGGNQTGFIGSKVEKYPNDWYRYTVTATTNGT
;
A
#
# COMPACT_ATOMS: atom_id res chain seq x y z
N MET A 1 23.55 -30.95 3.35
CA MET A 1 24.17 -29.86 4.11
C MET A 1 23.06 -28.83 4.33
N ALA A 2 22.66 -28.60 5.55
CA ALA A 2 21.63 -27.63 5.85
C ALA A 2 22.16 -26.21 5.59
N ILE A 3 21.29 -25.25 5.30
CA ILE A 3 21.71 -23.86 5.05
C ILE A 3 22.43 -23.27 6.28
N GLU A 4 22.01 -23.66 7.48
CA GLU A 4 22.60 -23.26 8.74
C GLU A 4 24.05 -23.73 8.92
N ASP A 5 24.48 -24.79 8.28
CA ASP A 5 25.87 -25.33 8.40
C ASP A 5 26.92 -24.35 7.82
N ASN A 6 26.52 -23.43 6.95
CA ASN A 6 27.39 -22.44 6.31
C ASN A 6 27.02 -20.99 6.66
N ALA A 7 26.01 -20.77 7.50
CA ALA A 7 25.57 -19.44 7.86
C ALA A 7 26.48 -18.81 8.91
N SER A 8 27.01 -17.64 8.63
CA SER A 8 27.69 -16.81 9.64
C SER A 8 26.70 -15.95 10.45
N LEU A 9 25.49 -15.78 9.94
CA LEU A 9 24.41 -15.10 10.61
C LEU A 9 23.06 -15.76 10.27
N ALA A 10 22.29 -16.12 11.28
CA ALA A 10 20.90 -16.54 11.13
C ALA A 10 20.03 -15.83 12.18
N LEU A 11 18.92 -15.26 11.74
CA LEU A 11 17.95 -14.57 12.58
C LEU A 11 16.60 -15.29 12.51
N ILE A 12 15.91 -15.33 13.64
CA ILE A 12 14.49 -15.67 13.69
C ILE A 12 13.72 -14.36 13.85
N PRO A 13 13.02 -13.85 12.83
CA PRO A 13 12.36 -12.53 12.89
C PRO A 13 11.31 -12.42 14.01
N SER A 14 10.74 -13.54 14.49
CA SER A 14 9.82 -13.59 15.63
C SER A 14 10.55 -13.57 16.99
N GLY A 15 11.85 -13.84 17.02
CA GLY A 15 12.68 -13.80 18.22
C GLY A 15 13.12 -12.37 18.51
N TYR A 16 12.23 -11.53 19.05
CA TYR A 16 12.58 -10.17 19.45
C TYR A 16 12.03 -9.83 20.85
N LYS A 17 12.70 -8.92 21.54
CA LYS A 17 12.23 -8.33 22.80
C LYS A 17 12.84 -6.94 22.97
N SER A 18 12.02 -5.97 23.39
CA SER A 18 12.50 -4.63 23.73
C SER A 18 13.37 -3.96 22.63
N GLY A 19 12.99 -4.09 21.37
CA GLY A 19 13.70 -3.50 20.24
C GLY A 19 14.95 -4.26 19.77
N LEU A 20 15.16 -5.50 20.26
CA LEU A 20 16.26 -6.35 19.85
C LEU A 20 15.77 -7.56 19.07
N LEU A 21 16.34 -7.80 17.90
CA LEU A 21 16.15 -9.01 17.09
C LEU A 21 17.29 -9.98 17.43
N TYR A 22 16.95 -11.14 17.97
CA TYR A 22 17.94 -12.14 18.39
C TYR A 22 18.47 -12.93 17.20
N SER A 23 19.80 -13.11 17.18
CA SER A 23 20.42 -14.09 16.30
C SER A 23 20.35 -15.49 16.93
N VAL A 24 20.26 -16.52 16.08
CA VAL A 24 20.48 -17.91 16.45
C VAL A 24 21.88 -18.39 16.06
N ILE A 25 22.51 -17.70 15.10
CA ILE A 25 23.91 -17.86 14.74
C ILE A 25 24.49 -16.47 14.55
N PRO A 26 25.53 -16.09 15.31
CA PRO A 26 26.02 -16.76 16.52
C PRO A 26 25.00 -16.68 17.67
N ASP A 27 25.00 -17.67 18.57
CA ASP A 27 24.09 -17.77 19.72
C ASP A 27 24.53 -16.98 20.96
N ASN A 28 25.67 -16.28 20.86
CA ASN A 28 26.27 -15.49 21.95
C ASN A 28 25.87 -14.02 21.96
N GLY A 29 24.90 -13.62 21.14
CA GLY A 29 24.40 -12.25 21.02
C GLY A 29 25.21 -11.34 20.10
N ASN A 30 26.37 -11.76 19.58
CA ASN A 30 27.18 -10.92 18.67
C ASN A 30 26.51 -10.66 17.32
N GLY A 31 25.48 -11.43 16.97
CA GLY A 31 24.67 -11.27 15.77
C GLY A 31 23.33 -10.55 16.00
N ASP A 32 23.04 -10.10 17.21
CA ASP A 32 21.78 -9.47 17.53
C ASP A 32 21.69 -8.06 16.90
N PHE A 33 20.50 -7.72 16.39
CA PHE A 33 20.25 -6.43 15.80
C PHE A 33 19.35 -5.55 16.68
N THR A 34 19.78 -4.32 16.91
CA THR A 34 18.89 -3.30 17.46
C THR A 34 17.88 -2.89 16.40
N HIS A 35 16.59 -2.98 16.74
CA HIS A 35 15.49 -2.55 15.89
C HIS A 35 14.81 -1.33 16.50
N THR A 36 14.83 -0.23 15.79
CA THR A 36 14.15 1.01 16.20
C THR A 36 13.25 1.52 15.08
N ARG A 37 12.04 1.91 15.44
CA ARG A 37 11.09 2.58 14.53
C ARG A 37 10.24 3.54 15.34
N GLY A 38 10.35 4.82 15.06
CA GLY A 38 9.68 5.89 15.81
C GLY A 38 8.18 6.03 15.55
N SER A 39 7.64 5.40 14.48
CA SER A 39 6.23 5.50 14.11
C SER A 39 5.52 4.14 14.11
N THR A 40 4.20 4.14 14.11
CA THR A 40 3.41 2.98 13.71
C THR A 40 3.63 2.67 12.23
N ALA A 41 3.35 1.44 11.81
CA ALA A 41 3.37 1.02 10.42
C ALA A 41 2.47 -0.19 10.22
N THR A 42 2.13 -0.53 8.99
CA THR A 42 1.26 -1.66 8.68
C THR A 42 2.05 -2.89 8.21
N ARG A 43 1.45 -4.05 8.34
CA ARG A 43 1.88 -5.33 7.76
C ARG A 43 0.68 -6.14 7.31
N VAL A 44 0.91 -7.17 6.51
CA VAL A 44 -0.08 -8.23 6.29
C VAL A 44 0.13 -9.30 7.37
N ASN A 45 -0.93 -9.69 8.06
CA ASN A 45 -0.88 -10.74 9.09
C ASN A 45 -1.10 -12.14 8.48
N ALA A 46 -1.03 -13.19 9.31
CA ALA A 46 -1.23 -14.58 8.88
C ALA A 46 -2.63 -14.87 8.29
N GLY A 47 -3.61 -14.04 8.59
CA GLY A 47 -4.96 -14.10 8.01
C GLY A 47 -5.11 -13.32 6.70
N GLY A 48 -4.05 -12.68 6.22
CA GLY A 48 -4.08 -11.86 5.00
C GLY A 48 -4.65 -10.46 5.19
N LEU A 49 -4.90 -10.05 6.43
CA LEU A 49 -5.43 -8.73 6.73
C LEU A 49 -4.29 -7.75 7.00
N ILE A 50 -4.52 -6.50 6.63
CA ILE A 50 -3.62 -5.39 6.98
C ILE A 50 -3.85 -5.04 8.44
N GLU A 51 -2.79 -5.02 9.24
CA GLU A 51 -2.85 -4.62 10.64
C GLU A 51 -1.77 -3.58 10.97
N THR A 52 -2.06 -2.75 11.97
CA THR A 52 -1.13 -1.72 12.44
C THR A 52 -0.24 -2.28 13.54
N MET A 53 1.08 -2.11 13.37
CA MET A 53 2.11 -2.46 14.34
C MET A 53 2.56 -1.24 15.12
N ALA A 54 2.70 -1.38 16.43
CA ALA A 54 3.21 -0.32 17.30
C ALA A 54 4.64 0.10 16.92
N SER A 55 5.06 1.31 17.32
CA SER A 55 6.44 1.76 17.18
C SER A 55 7.41 0.80 17.88
N GLY A 56 8.61 0.63 17.33
CA GLY A 56 9.62 -0.27 17.88
C GLY A 56 9.37 -1.77 17.68
N VAL A 57 8.17 -2.19 17.24
CA VAL A 57 7.86 -3.59 16.99
C VAL A 57 8.27 -3.98 15.57
N PRO A 58 9.11 -5.02 15.37
CA PRO A 58 9.44 -5.53 14.04
C PRO A 58 8.19 -5.98 13.29
N ARG A 59 8.15 -5.72 11.98
CA ARG A 59 7.05 -6.15 11.12
C ARG A 59 7.35 -7.50 10.50
N LEU A 60 6.68 -8.54 10.99
CA LEU A 60 6.69 -9.85 10.38
C LEU A 60 5.54 -9.90 9.37
N ASP A 61 5.84 -9.57 8.14
CA ASP A 61 4.89 -9.52 7.05
C ASP A 61 4.69 -10.89 6.43
N TYR A 62 3.45 -11.26 6.16
CA TYR A 62 3.12 -12.50 5.46
C TYR A 62 2.97 -12.17 3.97
N PRO A 63 3.95 -12.56 3.11
CA PRO A 63 3.92 -12.21 1.71
C PRO A 63 2.66 -12.72 1.01
N LEU A 64 2.16 -11.93 0.08
CA LEU A 64 1.06 -12.32 -0.80
C LEU A 64 1.62 -12.75 -2.15
N VAL A 65 1.27 -13.95 -2.61
CA VAL A 65 1.54 -14.44 -3.95
C VAL A 65 0.17 -14.64 -4.63
N ASP A 66 -0.11 -13.86 -5.65
CA ASP A 66 -1.40 -13.81 -6.35
C ASP A 66 -2.63 -13.69 -5.41
N GLY A 67 -2.47 -12.91 -4.34
CA GLY A 67 -3.51 -12.70 -3.32
C GLY A 67 -3.61 -13.80 -2.27
N VAL A 68 -2.76 -14.82 -2.35
CA VAL A 68 -2.69 -15.92 -1.37
C VAL A 68 -1.60 -15.65 -0.34
N VAL A 69 -2.00 -15.69 0.93
CA VAL A 69 -1.09 -15.49 2.06
C VAL A 69 -0.12 -16.68 2.15
N GLN A 70 1.17 -16.39 2.25
CA GLN A 70 2.19 -17.41 2.45
C GLN A 70 2.28 -17.78 3.93
N SER A 71 2.64 -19.03 4.22
CA SER A 71 2.69 -19.56 5.59
C SER A 71 3.88 -19.07 6.41
N CYS A 72 4.95 -18.60 5.75
CA CYS A 72 6.17 -18.14 6.41
C CYS A 72 6.25 -16.60 6.35
N PRO A 73 6.29 -15.92 7.51
CA PRO A 73 6.50 -14.48 7.52
C PRO A 73 7.95 -14.12 7.20
N ALA A 74 8.12 -12.89 6.68
CA ALA A 74 9.41 -12.27 6.44
C ALA A 74 9.53 -10.96 7.23
N LEU A 75 10.73 -10.57 7.62
CA LEU A 75 10.97 -9.25 8.21
C LEU A 75 10.81 -8.19 7.12
N LEU A 76 9.80 -7.33 7.27
CA LEU A 76 9.53 -6.24 6.31
C LEU A 76 10.41 -5.03 6.64
N LEU A 77 11.33 -4.72 5.75
CA LEU A 77 12.17 -3.52 5.78
C LEU A 77 11.83 -2.64 4.57
N GLU A 78 11.44 -1.39 4.85
CA GLU A 78 11.07 -0.42 3.83
C GLU A 78 11.71 0.93 4.13
N PRO A 79 12.06 1.73 3.11
CA PRO A 79 12.40 3.13 3.32
C PRO A 79 11.23 3.87 3.99
N GLN A 80 11.56 4.88 4.80
CA GLN A 80 10.53 5.72 5.41
C GLN A 80 9.63 6.35 4.34
N ARG A 81 8.32 6.25 4.55
CA ARG A 81 7.29 6.89 3.73
C ARG A 81 6.30 7.61 4.63
N LEU A 82 5.72 8.69 4.12
CA LEU A 82 4.69 9.46 4.80
C LEU A 82 3.42 9.48 3.94
N ASN A 83 2.28 9.12 4.53
CA ASN A 83 1.00 9.39 3.90
C ASN A 83 0.64 10.86 4.14
N ILE A 84 0.58 11.64 3.06
CA ILE A 84 0.23 13.06 3.11
C ILE A 84 -1.27 13.31 2.83
N ALA A 85 -2.01 12.28 2.39
CA ALA A 85 -3.44 12.38 2.16
C ALA A 85 -4.21 12.25 3.47
N THR A 86 -4.89 13.32 3.87
CA THR A 86 -5.85 13.26 5.00
C THR A 86 -7.13 12.56 4.57
N TYR A 87 -7.81 11.90 5.50
CA TYR A 87 -9.04 11.13 5.24
C TYR A 87 -8.84 10.04 4.18
N SER A 88 -7.72 9.31 4.26
CA SER A 88 -7.36 8.26 3.30
C SER A 88 -8.27 7.03 3.35
N GLU A 89 -9.11 6.91 4.39
CA GLU A 89 -10.13 5.86 4.58
C GLU A 89 -11.55 6.39 4.48
N ASP A 90 -11.74 7.70 4.25
CA ASP A 90 -13.05 8.35 4.18
C ASP A 90 -13.12 9.27 2.95
N PHE A 91 -13.35 8.68 1.80
CA PHE A 91 -13.43 9.39 0.52
C PHE A 91 -14.64 10.32 0.42
N TYR A 92 -15.64 10.17 1.27
CA TYR A 92 -16.77 11.09 1.37
C TYR A 92 -16.33 12.53 1.70
N LEU A 93 -15.23 12.69 2.43
CA LEU A 93 -14.64 13.99 2.79
C LEU A 93 -13.70 14.57 1.73
N TRP A 94 -13.50 13.90 0.60
CA TRP A 94 -12.78 14.44 -0.53
C TRP A 94 -13.70 15.32 -1.39
N SER A 95 -13.13 16.18 -2.25
CA SER A 95 -13.93 17.02 -3.15
C SER A 95 -14.87 16.16 -3.99
N SER A 96 -16.14 16.50 -3.99
CA SER A 96 -17.25 15.75 -4.61
C SER A 96 -17.53 14.37 -4.00
N GLY A 97 -16.83 13.96 -2.96
CA GLY A 97 -17.03 12.65 -2.31
C GLY A 97 -18.45 12.47 -1.79
N SER A 98 -19.04 13.51 -1.15
CA SER A 98 -20.41 13.48 -0.65
C SER A 98 -21.49 13.23 -1.73
N THR A 99 -21.15 13.38 -3.00
CA THR A 99 -22.07 13.15 -4.12
C THR A 99 -22.00 11.73 -4.66
N TYR A 100 -20.83 11.10 -4.60
CA TYR A 100 -20.56 9.83 -5.29
C TYR A 100 -20.15 8.69 -4.37
N ILE A 101 -19.91 8.98 -3.09
CA ILE A 101 -19.46 8.01 -2.09
C ILE A 101 -20.58 7.68 -1.13
N THR A 102 -20.80 6.37 -0.93
CA THR A 102 -21.57 5.85 0.20
C THR A 102 -20.59 5.15 1.12
N ARG A 103 -20.53 5.59 2.38
CA ARG A 103 -19.58 5.09 3.37
C ARG A 103 -19.89 3.67 3.81
N ASP A 104 -18.86 2.93 4.21
CA ASP A 104 -18.93 1.69 4.99
C ASP A 104 -19.77 0.59 4.33
N GLN A 105 -19.61 0.37 3.02
CA GLN A 105 -20.41 -0.56 2.25
C GLN A 105 -19.82 -1.96 2.10
N ALA A 106 -18.54 -2.13 2.42
CA ALA A 106 -17.86 -3.42 2.33
C ALA A 106 -16.76 -3.57 3.38
N THR A 107 -16.39 -4.83 3.65
CA THR A 107 -15.23 -5.11 4.51
C THR A 107 -13.95 -4.76 3.76
N ALA A 108 -13.15 -3.87 4.35
CA ALA A 108 -11.87 -3.42 3.83
C ALA A 108 -10.75 -4.46 4.04
N PRO A 109 -9.57 -4.29 3.45
CA PRO A 109 -8.44 -5.23 3.61
C PRO A 109 -7.90 -5.38 5.04
N ASP A 110 -8.27 -4.51 5.95
CA ASP A 110 -7.94 -4.61 7.39
C ASP A 110 -8.98 -5.43 8.20
N GLY A 111 -10.06 -5.87 7.55
CA GLY A 111 -11.14 -6.64 8.18
C GLY A 111 -12.27 -5.81 8.77
N ASN A 112 -12.18 -4.48 8.74
CA ASN A 112 -13.22 -3.58 9.23
C ASN A 112 -14.25 -3.25 8.13
N LEU A 113 -15.47 -2.92 8.51
CA LEU A 113 -16.51 -2.44 7.59
C LEU A 113 -16.32 -0.94 7.36
N THR A 114 -15.30 -0.57 6.58
CA THR A 114 -14.89 0.81 6.32
C THR A 114 -14.67 1.13 4.84
N ALA A 115 -14.89 0.15 3.96
CA ALA A 115 -14.71 0.39 2.54
C ALA A 115 -15.91 1.15 1.96
N ASP A 116 -15.61 2.26 1.32
CA ASP A 116 -16.58 3.14 0.69
C ASP A 116 -16.98 2.64 -0.71
N LEU A 117 -18.26 2.76 -1.04
CA LEU A 117 -18.75 2.52 -2.39
C LEU A 117 -18.65 3.81 -3.22
N PHE A 118 -17.87 3.76 -4.29
CA PHE A 118 -17.85 4.80 -5.32
C PHE A 118 -18.85 4.46 -6.41
N ALA A 119 -20.00 5.13 -6.40
CA ALA A 119 -21.09 4.88 -7.33
C ALA A 119 -20.97 5.73 -8.59
N LYS A 120 -21.02 5.09 -9.76
CA LYS A 120 -21.04 5.79 -11.05
C LYS A 120 -22.49 6.06 -11.47
N THR A 121 -22.88 7.33 -11.48
CA THR A 121 -24.22 7.79 -11.91
C THR A 121 -24.21 8.56 -13.24
N SER A 122 -23.04 8.90 -13.78
CA SER A 122 -22.87 9.59 -15.08
C SER A 122 -21.56 9.21 -15.77
N SER A 123 -21.30 9.76 -16.96
CA SER A 123 -20.14 9.41 -17.80
C SER A 123 -18.80 9.83 -17.21
N PHE A 124 -18.77 10.91 -16.43
CA PHE A 124 -17.55 11.43 -15.79
C PHE A 124 -17.82 11.76 -14.34
N GLN A 125 -17.25 10.97 -13.46
CA GLN A 125 -17.30 11.19 -12.02
C GLN A 125 -15.91 11.06 -11.47
N ASN A 126 -15.53 11.98 -10.60
CA ASN A 126 -14.26 11.92 -9.89
C ASN A 126 -14.42 12.44 -8.47
N ILE A 127 -13.58 11.91 -7.62
CA ILE A 127 -13.26 12.48 -6.31
C ILE A 127 -11.81 12.91 -6.32
N SER A 128 -11.48 13.98 -5.65
CA SER A 128 -10.12 14.53 -5.67
C SER A 128 -9.70 15.08 -4.32
N LYS A 129 -8.38 15.13 -4.12
CA LYS A 129 -7.74 15.76 -2.98
C LYS A 129 -6.57 16.60 -3.47
N THR A 130 -6.56 17.86 -3.12
CA THR A 130 -5.40 18.73 -3.36
C THR A 130 -4.44 18.60 -2.20
N LEU A 131 -3.16 18.40 -2.50
CA LEU A 131 -2.09 18.20 -1.54
C LEU A 131 -0.93 19.14 -1.87
N THR A 132 -0.23 19.62 -0.84
CA THR A 132 1.02 20.33 -1.03
C THR A 132 2.14 19.34 -1.30
N VAL A 133 2.85 19.52 -2.40
CA VAL A 133 3.93 18.64 -2.86
C VAL A 133 5.19 19.45 -3.16
N THR A 134 6.35 18.78 -3.09
CA THR A 134 7.64 19.37 -3.45
C THR A 134 7.92 19.12 -4.93
N SER A 135 8.21 20.17 -5.68
CA SER A 135 8.56 20.07 -7.11
C SER A 135 9.80 19.19 -7.31
N GLY A 136 9.77 18.34 -8.33
CA GLY A 136 10.84 17.40 -8.66
C GLY A 136 10.91 16.17 -7.75
N SER A 137 9.96 16.01 -6.83
CA SER A 137 9.87 14.82 -5.97
C SER A 137 8.87 13.81 -6.51
N ASP A 138 9.11 12.54 -6.19
CA ASP A 138 8.27 11.42 -6.59
C ASP A 138 7.19 11.13 -5.55
N TYR A 139 5.96 11.00 -6.02
CA TYR A 139 4.81 10.65 -5.21
C TYR A 139 4.08 9.45 -5.78
N SER A 140 3.61 8.58 -4.87
CA SER A 140 2.80 7.42 -5.22
C SER A 140 1.38 7.60 -4.70
N PHE A 141 0.40 7.45 -5.58
CA PHE A 141 -0.99 7.33 -5.19
C PHE A 141 -1.34 5.84 -5.12
N ASN A 142 -1.70 5.38 -3.94
CA ASN A 142 -2.10 4.01 -3.68
C ASN A 142 -3.54 3.99 -3.24
N VAL A 143 -4.34 3.07 -3.78
CA VAL A 143 -5.71 2.83 -3.36
C VAL A 143 -6.00 1.34 -3.37
N PHE A 144 -6.77 0.86 -2.40
CA PHE A 144 -7.38 -0.46 -2.46
C PHE A 144 -8.70 -0.37 -3.20
N VAL A 145 -8.89 -1.25 -4.17
CA VAL A 145 -10.08 -1.29 -5.01
C VAL A 145 -10.62 -2.71 -5.12
N LYS A 146 -11.93 -2.83 -5.17
CA LYS A 146 -12.64 -4.07 -5.44
C LYS A 146 -13.76 -3.77 -6.44
N ALA A 147 -13.91 -4.61 -7.46
CA ALA A 147 -14.97 -4.46 -8.45
C ALA A 147 -16.35 -4.67 -7.80
N ASN A 148 -17.33 -3.89 -8.23
CA ASN A 148 -18.73 -4.10 -7.94
C ASN A 148 -19.50 -4.05 -9.27
N THR A 149 -20.06 -2.91 -9.66
CA THR A 149 -20.83 -2.75 -10.91
C THR A 149 -20.01 -2.16 -12.05
N ILE A 150 -18.82 -1.62 -11.74
CA ILE A 150 -17.88 -1.07 -12.73
C ILE A 150 -16.63 -1.92 -12.80
N SER A 151 -16.10 -2.07 -14.01
CA SER A 151 -14.94 -2.94 -14.28
C SER A 151 -13.60 -2.25 -14.18
N GLY A 152 -13.52 -0.98 -13.80
CA GLY A 152 -12.22 -0.33 -13.68
C GLY A 152 -12.24 1.07 -13.11
N ILE A 153 -11.05 1.58 -12.80
CA ILE A 153 -10.84 2.87 -12.17
C ILE A 153 -9.63 3.59 -12.79
N THR A 154 -9.71 4.92 -12.87
CA THR A 154 -8.56 5.74 -13.26
C THR A 154 -7.98 6.45 -12.04
N LEU A 155 -6.69 6.26 -11.79
CA LEU A 155 -5.93 7.14 -10.89
C LEU A 155 -5.31 8.28 -11.67
N ARG A 156 -5.37 9.47 -11.09
CA ARG A 156 -4.79 10.69 -11.66
C ARG A 156 -3.88 11.37 -10.64
N LEU A 157 -2.66 11.66 -11.07
CA LEU A 157 -1.74 12.58 -10.38
C LEU A 157 -1.49 13.77 -11.32
N ALA A 158 -1.86 14.97 -10.87
CA ALA A 158 -1.65 16.19 -11.62
C ALA A 158 -0.91 17.21 -10.75
N SER A 159 0.11 17.85 -11.31
CA SER A 159 0.92 18.86 -10.64
C SER A 159 1.51 19.82 -11.67
N GLY A 160 1.15 21.09 -11.61
CA GLY A 160 1.54 22.08 -12.63
C GLY A 160 1.13 21.64 -14.03
N SER A 161 2.10 21.48 -14.94
CA SER A 161 1.85 21.00 -16.31
C SER A 161 1.87 19.48 -16.45
N TYR A 162 2.18 18.72 -15.37
CA TYR A 162 2.19 17.25 -15.41
C TYR A 162 0.79 16.70 -15.13
N ASP A 163 0.36 15.75 -15.93
CA ASP A 163 -0.95 15.12 -15.82
C ASP A 163 -0.85 13.63 -16.20
N VAL A 164 -0.65 12.79 -15.20
CA VAL A 164 -0.55 11.33 -15.34
C VAL A 164 -1.90 10.72 -15.00
N ARG A 165 -2.48 9.98 -15.96
CA ARG A 165 -3.75 9.26 -15.80
C ARG A 165 -3.58 7.82 -16.24
N LYS A 166 -3.81 6.88 -15.34
CA LYS A 166 -3.71 5.45 -15.60
C LYS A 166 -5.01 4.75 -15.24
N TYR A 167 -5.59 4.07 -16.22
CA TYR A 167 -6.78 3.24 -16.06
C TYR A 167 -6.37 1.82 -15.72
N LEU A 168 -6.93 1.27 -14.65
CA LEU A 168 -6.86 -0.14 -14.30
C LEU A 168 -8.18 -0.79 -14.71
N ASN A 169 -8.10 -1.81 -15.56
CA ASN A 169 -9.20 -2.74 -15.80
C ASN A 169 -9.16 -3.84 -14.71
N LEU A 170 -10.23 -3.99 -13.96
CA LEU A 170 -10.32 -4.97 -12.86
C LEU A 170 -10.68 -6.39 -13.33
N GLU A 171 -11.04 -6.57 -14.60
CA GLU A 171 -11.35 -7.89 -15.17
C GLU A 171 -10.06 -8.65 -15.55
N ASP A 172 -9.11 -7.97 -16.17
CA ASP A 172 -7.86 -8.56 -16.67
C ASP A 172 -6.60 -7.99 -15.99
N LEU A 173 -6.77 -7.02 -15.09
CA LEU A 173 -5.72 -6.30 -14.34
C LEU A 173 -4.76 -5.53 -15.24
N SER A 174 -5.12 -5.26 -16.49
CA SER A 174 -4.32 -4.44 -17.39
C SER A 174 -4.35 -2.96 -16.99
N VAL A 175 -3.21 -2.29 -17.17
CA VAL A 175 -3.08 -0.85 -16.93
C VAL A 175 -2.78 -0.13 -18.24
N SER A 176 -3.58 0.87 -18.57
CA SER A 176 -3.46 1.65 -19.80
C SER A 176 -3.47 3.16 -19.53
N ASN A 177 -3.09 3.95 -20.55
CA ASN A 177 -3.22 5.41 -20.48
C ASN A 177 -4.69 5.82 -20.59
N ALA A 178 -5.11 6.75 -19.74
CA ALA A 178 -6.48 7.28 -19.69
C ALA A 178 -6.54 8.78 -20.01
N GLY A 179 -5.68 9.26 -20.91
CA GLY A 179 -5.52 10.68 -21.21
C GLY A 179 -4.43 11.33 -20.37
N GLY A 180 -4.40 12.68 -20.33
CA GLY A 180 -3.28 13.42 -19.77
C GLY A 180 -2.04 13.38 -20.66
N ASN A 181 -1.02 14.16 -20.33
CA ASN A 181 0.22 14.18 -21.12
C ASN A 181 1.25 13.12 -20.69
N GLN A 182 0.97 12.40 -19.61
CA GLN A 182 1.82 11.36 -19.01
C GLN A 182 3.23 11.85 -18.61
N THR A 183 3.50 13.14 -18.64
CA THR A 183 4.78 13.70 -18.22
C THR A 183 4.99 13.44 -16.72
N GLY A 184 6.19 13.00 -16.36
CA GLY A 184 6.52 12.62 -14.99
C GLY A 184 6.10 11.20 -14.60
N PHE A 185 5.46 10.42 -15.46
CA PHE A 185 5.10 9.04 -15.13
C PHE A 185 6.36 8.18 -14.88
N ILE A 186 6.37 7.48 -13.74
CA ILE A 186 7.47 6.58 -13.33
C ILE A 186 7.04 5.14 -13.47
N GLY A 187 5.87 4.79 -12.94
CA GLY A 187 5.42 3.40 -12.95
C GLY A 187 4.04 3.21 -12.35
N SER A 188 3.50 2.01 -12.58
CA SER A 188 2.27 1.55 -11.94
C SER A 188 2.42 0.11 -11.50
N LYS A 189 1.68 -0.29 -10.47
CA LYS A 189 1.69 -1.63 -9.91
C LYS A 189 0.29 -2.03 -9.47
N VAL A 190 -0.06 -3.28 -9.71
CA VAL A 190 -1.28 -3.91 -9.18
C VAL A 190 -0.87 -5.12 -8.35
N GLU A 191 -1.36 -5.19 -7.14
CA GLU A 191 -1.10 -6.29 -6.21
C GLU A 191 -2.44 -6.88 -5.76
N LYS A 192 -2.57 -8.19 -5.88
CA LYS A 192 -3.74 -8.90 -5.38
C LYS A 192 -3.69 -9.06 -3.87
N TYR A 193 -4.82 -8.87 -3.24
CA TYR A 193 -5.07 -9.12 -1.82
C TYR A 193 -6.22 -10.14 -1.67
N PRO A 194 -6.39 -10.76 -0.50
CA PRO A 194 -7.53 -11.65 -0.25
C PRO A 194 -8.89 -10.97 -0.50
N ASN A 195 -9.92 -11.78 -0.76
CA ASN A 195 -11.30 -11.33 -0.94
C ASN A 195 -11.51 -10.37 -2.12
N ASP A 196 -10.77 -10.59 -3.22
CA ASP A 196 -10.86 -9.83 -4.48
C ASP A 196 -10.50 -8.34 -4.35
N TRP A 197 -9.71 -7.99 -3.35
CA TRP A 197 -9.11 -6.68 -3.24
C TRP A 197 -7.85 -6.58 -4.08
N TYR A 198 -7.63 -5.40 -4.65
CA TYR A 198 -6.42 -5.05 -5.39
C TYR A 198 -5.85 -3.75 -4.84
N ARG A 199 -4.56 -3.74 -4.53
CA ARG A 199 -3.82 -2.51 -4.27
C ARG A 199 -3.31 -1.97 -5.60
N TYR A 200 -3.85 -0.85 -6.03
CA TYR A 200 -3.42 -0.17 -7.25
C TYR A 200 -2.58 1.04 -6.92
N THR A 201 -1.40 1.11 -7.52
CA THR A 201 -0.40 2.17 -7.30
C THR A 201 -0.06 2.84 -8.62
N VAL A 202 -0.01 4.16 -8.64
CA VAL A 202 0.58 4.97 -9.72
C VAL A 202 1.60 5.91 -9.10
N THR A 203 2.80 5.96 -9.67
CA THR A 203 3.91 6.81 -9.22
C THR A 203 4.27 7.81 -10.30
N ALA A 204 4.44 9.06 -9.91
CA ALA A 204 4.86 10.13 -10.80
C ALA A 204 5.72 11.17 -10.08
N THR A 205 6.62 11.81 -10.82
CA THR A 205 7.34 13.01 -10.40
C THR A 205 6.43 14.24 -10.50
N THR A 206 6.55 15.17 -9.57
CA THR A 206 5.82 16.46 -9.59
C THR A 206 6.68 17.57 -10.18
N ASN A 207 6.04 18.62 -10.75
CA ASN A 207 6.75 19.80 -11.26
C ASN A 207 6.31 21.13 -10.62
N GLY A 208 5.84 21.09 -9.40
CA GLY A 208 5.32 22.24 -8.67
C GLY A 208 3.79 22.26 -8.57
N THR A 209 3.27 23.24 -7.91
CA THR A 209 1.82 23.40 -7.62
C THR A 209 1.02 23.75 -8.83
#